data_642d315c0b1aaef2ff790a8e730c2d65
#
_entry.id   642d315c0b1aaef2ff790a8e730c2d65
#
_cell.length_a   1.000
_cell.length_b   1.000
_cell.length_c   1.000
_cell.angle_alpha   90.00
_cell.angle_beta   90.00
_cell.angle_gamma   90.00
#
_symmetry.space_group_name_H-M   'P 1'
#
loop_
_entity.id
_entity.type
_entity.pdbx_description
1 polymer ?
#
loop_
_entity_poly.entity_id
_entity_poly.type
_entity_poly.pdbx_seq_one_letter_code
_entity_poly.pdbx_strand_id
1 'polypeptide(L)'
;CKTRLEYEYYQYSHIGKFICPNCQYGDNEIYKLGTNVDLENQTFKVDNVLYKMKSNSIYIVYNFLAVISCVSLYDIDTKYIQEAISEFELNNGRLEKTEIKGIPTIINLAKNPTGANVSLRILNEDEDEKELLFVLNDNRADGFDVSWIWDINFNNLTNVKRIITSGTRAYDMAIRIKTSG
;
A
#
# COMPACT_ATOMS: atom_id res chain seq x y z
N CYS A 1 -17.09 15.01 17.90
CA CYS A 1 -16.83 15.69 19.18
C CYS A 1 -15.43 16.31 19.27
N LYS A 2 -14.61 16.20 18.23
CA LYS A 2 -13.22 16.72 18.13
C LYS A 2 -12.24 16.16 19.19
N THR A 3 -12.59 15.14 19.92
CA THR A 3 -11.69 14.45 20.84
C THR A 3 -10.78 13.51 20.06
N ARG A 4 -9.50 13.41 20.47
CA ARG A 4 -8.55 12.49 19.85
C ARG A 4 -9.01 11.05 20.06
N LEU A 5 -8.96 10.23 19.03
CA LEU A 5 -9.27 8.81 19.11
C LEU A 5 -8.13 8.06 19.83
N GLU A 6 -8.49 7.06 20.60
CA GLU A 6 -7.57 6.09 21.19
C GLU A 6 -7.63 4.80 20.39
N TYR A 7 -6.46 4.28 20.01
CA TYR A 7 -6.35 3.07 19.21
C TYR A 7 -5.91 1.90 20.08
N GLU A 8 -6.65 0.80 20.01
CA GLU A 8 -6.23 -0.48 20.57
C GLU A 8 -5.07 -1.07 19.74
N TYR A 9 -5.17 -0.97 18.42
CA TYR A 9 -4.10 -1.30 17.48
C TYR A 9 -4.26 -0.58 16.15
N TYR A 10 -3.14 -0.39 15.45
CA TYR A 10 -3.09 0.03 14.05
C TYR A 10 -2.77 -1.18 13.19
N GLN A 11 -3.52 -1.36 12.11
CA GLN A 11 -3.31 -2.47 11.18
C GLN A 11 -2.66 -2.01 9.88
N TYR A 12 -3.14 -0.89 9.33
CA TYR A 12 -2.62 -0.31 8.11
C TYR A 12 -2.77 1.22 8.15
N SER A 13 -1.66 1.95 8.25
CA SER A 13 -1.68 3.41 8.39
C SER A 13 -2.59 3.83 9.57
N HIS A 14 -3.64 4.60 9.31
CA HIS A 14 -4.63 5.05 10.29
C HIS A 14 -5.83 4.09 10.43
N ILE A 15 -5.83 2.98 9.72
CA ILE A 15 -6.85 1.94 9.87
C ILE A 15 -6.46 1.01 11.02
N GLY A 16 -7.38 0.79 11.93
CA GLY A 16 -7.20 -0.03 13.10
C GLY A 16 -8.43 0.02 13.99
N LYS A 17 -8.38 -0.63 15.14
CA LYS A 17 -9.47 -0.60 16.10
C LYS A 17 -9.32 0.60 17.03
N PHE A 18 -10.33 1.43 17.09
CA PHE A 18 -10.30 2.67 17.86
C PHE A 18 -11.59 2.92 18.62
N ILE A 19 -11.50 3.80 19.63
CA ILE A 19 -12.64 4.32 20.37
C ILE A 19 -12.40 5.81 20.70
N CYS A 20 -13.47 6.56 20.71
CA CYS A 20 -13.44 7.92 21.26
C CYS A 20 -13.72 7.87 22.76
N PRO A 21 -12.79 8.30 23.64
CA PRO A 21 -13.00 8.22 25.08
C PRO A 21 -14.12 9.14 25.58
N ASN A 22 -14.48 10.17 24.80
CA ASN A 22 -15.51 11.12 25.19
C ASN A 22 -16.92 10.73 24.76
N CYS A 23 -17.12 10.34 23.47
CA CYS A 23 -18.46 10.06 22.93
C CYS A 23 -18.69 8.59 22.58
N GLN A 24 -17.74 7.73 22.88
CA GLN A 24 -17.79 6.27 22.65
C GLN A 24 -17.94 5.92 21.14
N TYR A 25 -17.70 6.89 20.24
CA TYR A 25 -17.62 6.58 18.82
C TYR A 25 -16.47 5.62 18.58
N GLY A 26 -16.75 4.50 17.98
CA GLY A 26 -15.78 3.43 17.73
C GLY A 26 -16.11 2.69 16.46
N ASP A 27 -15.59 1.48 16.35
CA ASP A 27 -15.80 0.63 15.19
C ASP A 27 -17.30 0.38 14.96
N ASN A 28 -17.69 0.50 13.69
CA ASN A 28 -19.01 0.10 13.27
C ASN A 28 -19.13 -1.43 13.28
N GLU A 29 -20.35 -1.93 13.17
CA GLU A 29 -20.61 -3.35 12.96
C GLU A 29 -19.86 -3.85 11.74
N ILE A 30 -19.08 -4.93 11.92
CA ILE A 30 -18.26 -5.49 10.84
C ILE A 30 -19.15 -6.39 9.98
N TYR A 31 -19.31 -6.00 8.71
CA TYR A 31 -20.09 -6.78 7.75
C TYR A 31 -19.29 -7.99 7.21
N LYS A 32 -18.01 -7.80 6.91
CA LYS A 32 -17.09 -8.85 6.46
C LYS A 32 -15.77 -8.77 7.22
N LEU A 33 -15.34 -9.87 7.77
CA LEU A 33 -14.10 -9.93 8.56
C LEU A 33 -13.01 -10.66 7.79
N GLY A 34 -11.93 -9.93 7.49
CA GLY A 34 -10.68 -10.50 6.98
C GLY A 34 -9.82 -11.04 8.13
N THR A 35 -9.38 -12.28 8.03
CA THR A 35 -8.56 -12.96 9.05
C THR A 35 -7.44 -13.79 8.41
N ASN A 36 -6.52 -14.30 9.24
CA ASN A 36 -5.46 -15.22 8.80
C ASN A 36 -4.71 -14.70 7.56
N VAL A 37 -4.35 -13.41 7.57
CA VAL A 37 -3.59 -12.79 6.48
C VAL A 37 -2.16 -13.30 6.55
N ASP A 38 -1.75 -14.01 5.51
CA ASP A 38 -0.40 -14.52 5.30
C ASP A 38 0.14 -13.95 3.99
N LEU A 39 0.92 -12.87 4.11
CA LEU A 39 1.45 -12.16 2.96
C LEU A 39 2.58 -12.93 2.27
N GLU A 40 3.30 -13.76 3.00
CA GLU A 40 4.37 -14.62 2.46
C GLU A 40 3.79 -15.71 1.56
N ASN A 41 2.74 -16.40 2.03
CA ASN A 41 2.04 -17.42 1.26
C ASN A 41 0.91 -16.83 0.40
N GLN A 42 0.75 -15.51 0.38
CA GLN A 42 -0.22 -14.78 -0.44
C GLN A 42 -1.67 -15.27 -0.24
N THR A 43 -2.05 -15.51 1.01
CA THR A 43 -3.39 -15.98 1.37
C THR A 43 -4.04 -15.13 2.45
N PHE A 44 -5.36 -15.14 2.48
CA PHE A 44 -6.17 -14.54 3.55
C PHE A 44 -7.53 -15.24 3.61
N LYS A 45 -8.25 -15.07 4.71
CA LYS A 45 -9.62 -15.58 4.85
C LYS A 45 -10.61 -14.45 5.00
N VAL A 46 -11.82 -14.63 4.46
CA VAL A 46 -12.99 -13.81 4.74
C VAL A 46 -14.13 -14.73 5.11
N ASP A 47 -14.74 -14.53 6.28
CA ASP A 47 -15.81 -15.39 6.83
C ASP A 47 -15.47 -16.90 6.75
N ASN A 48 -14.22 -17.26 7.11
CA ASN A 48 -13.66 -18.61 7.02
C ASN A 48 -13.40 -19.17 5.60
N VAL A 49 -13.72 -18.47 4.55
CA VAL A 49 -13.38 -18.85 3.18
C VAL A 49 -11.93 -18.41 2.89
N LEU A 50 -11.11 -19.35 2.41
CA LEU A 50 -9.72 -19.07 2.03
C LEU A 50 -9.65 -18.50 0.62
N TYR A 51 -8.92 -17.39 0.48
CA TYR A 51 -8.58 -16.76 -0.80
C TYR A 51 -7.08 -16.82 -1.03
N LYS A 52 -6.68 -17.03 -2.28
CA LYS A 52 -5.31 -16.90 -2.75
C LYS A 52 -5.20 -15.66 -3.62
N MET A 53 -4.08 -14.96 -3.55
CA MET A 53 -3.83 -13.76 -4.34
C MET A 53 -2.42 -13.78 -4.92
N LYS A 54 -2.13 -12.95 -5.92
CA LYS A 54 -0.79 -12.79 -6.50
C LYS A 54 -0.11 -11.52 -5.97
N SER A 55 -0.16 -11.30 -4.66
CA SER A 55 0.43 -10.11 -4.05
C SER A 55 0.82 -10.38 -2.60
N ASN A 56 1.92 -9.81 -2.15
CA ASN A 56 2.38 -9.80 -0.76
C ASN A 56 2.06 -8.47 -0.04
N SER A 57 1.12 -7.68 -0.56
CA SER A 57 0.83 -6.36 -0.01
C SER A 57 -0.49 -6.31 0.74
N ILE A 58 -0.44 -5.83 1.99
CA ILE A 58 -1.61 -5.71 2.86
C ILE A 58 -2.72 -4.83 2.26
N TYR A 59 -2.39 -3.77 1.52
CA TYR A 59 -3.42 -2.92 0.92
C TYR A 59 -4.25 -3.64 -0.15
N ILE A 60 -3.70 -4.68 -0.79
CA ILE A 60 -4.43 -5.52 -1.75
C ILE A 60 -5.46 -6.37 -1.02
N VAL A 61 -5.13 -6.88 0.16
CA VAL A 61 -6.10 -7.61 1.01
C VAL A 61 -7.30 -6.71 1.33
N TYR A 62 -7.07 -5.43 1.69
CA TYR A 62 -8.17 -4.47 1.92
C TYR A 62 -9.01 -4.22 0.67
N ASN A 63 -8.37 -4.10 -0.49
CA ASN A 63 -9.09 -3.95 -1.75
C ASN A 63 -9.96 -5.18 -2.06
N PHE A 64 -9.41 -6.39 -1.89
CA PHE A 64 -10.18 -7.62 -2.06
C PHE A 64 -11.31 -7.76 -1.03
N LEU A 65 -11.07 -7.38 0.23
CA LEU A 65 -12.11 -7.38 1.26
C LEU A 65 -13.27 -6.46 0.86
N ALA A 66 -12.98 -5.27 0.31
CA ALA A 66 -14.00 -4.36 -0.20
C ALA A 66 -14.76 -4.96 -1.39
N VAL A 67 -14.05 -5.58 -2.36
CA VAL A 67 -14.68 -6.27 -3.51
C VAL A 67 -15.56 -7.42 -3.02
N ILE A 68 -15.05 -8.31 -2.16
CA ILE A 68 -15.81 -9.44 -1.60
C ILE A 68 -17.07 -8.93 -0.88
N SER A 69 -16.94 -7.84 -0.10
CA SER A 69 -18.07 -7.24 0.59
C SER A 69 -19.15 -6.74 -0.39
N CYS A 70 -18.75 -6.08 -1.47
CA CYS A 70 -19.68 -5.61 -2.49
C CYS A 70 -20.36 -6.77 -3.24
N VAL A 71 -19.58 -7.73 -3.73
CA VAL A 71 -20.14 -8.84 -4.54
C VAL A 71 -20.95 -9.83 -3.72
N SER A 72 -20.74 -9.89 -2.40
CA SER A 72 -21.55 -10.71 -1.50
C SER A 72 -23.01 -10.22 -1.36
N LEU A 73 -23.32 -9.02 -1.88
CA LEU A 73 -24.69 -8.51 -1.97
C LEU A 73 -25.46 -9.09 -3.18
N TYR A 74 -24.78 -9.84 -4.03
CA TYR A 74 -25.34 -10.48 -5.21
C TYR A 74 -25.18 -12.00 -5.10
N ASP A 75 -26.06 -12.76 -5.74
CA ASP A 75 -26.03 -14.23 -5.77
C ASP A 75 -24.90 -14.76 -6.67
N ILE A 76 -23.66 -14.45 -6.30
CA ILE A 76 -22.46 -14.93 -7.01
C ILE A 76 -21.83 -16.05 -6.18
N ASP A 77 -21.67 -17.22 -6.80
CA ASP A 77 -20.99 -18.34 -6.15
C ASP A 77 -19.57 -17.97 -5.76
N THR A 78 -19.21 -18.23 -4.51
CA THR A 78 -17.90 -17.90 -3.91
C THR A 78 -16.73 -18.43 -4.74
N LYS A 79 -16.88 -19.55 -5.42
CA LYS A 79 -15.84 -20.13 -6.28
C LYS A 79 -15.39 -19.17 -7.40
N TYR A 80 -16.33 -18.43 -8.01
CA TYR A 80 -15.99 -17.47 -9.06
C TYR A 80 -15.25 -16.25 -8.50
N ILE A 81 -15.59 -15.87 -7.26
CA ILE A 81 -14.87 -14.78 -6.57
C ILE A 81 -13.44 -15.24 -6.24
N GLN A 82 -13.28 -16.47 -5.74
CA GLN A 82 -11.95 -17.06 -5.46
C GLN A 82 -11.10 -17.15 -6.73
N GLU A 83 -11.66 -17.62 -7.83
CA GLU A 83 -11.00 -17.71 -9.12
C GLU A 83 -10.54 -16.34 -9.61
N ALA A 84 -11.45 -15.36 -9.67
CA ALA A 84 -11.13 -13.99 -10.09
C ALA A 84 -10.02 -13.34 -9.24
N ILE A 85 -10.04 -13.53 -7.92
CA ILE A 85 -9.02 -13.01 -7.01
C ILE A 85 -7.67 -13.71 -7.25
N SER A 86 -7.68 -15.03 -7.47
CA SER A 86 -6.46 -15.81 -7.69
C SER A 86 -5.77 -15.49 -9.03
N GLU A 87 -6.53 -15.04 -10.01
CA GLU A 87 -6.02 -14.68 -11.34
C GLU A 87 -5.65 -13.20 -11.45
N PHE A 88 -6.15 -12.36 -10.51
CA PHE A 88 -5.91 -10.94 -10.57
C PHE A 88 -4.43 -10.59 -10.44
N GLU A 89 -3.94 -9.79 -11.38
CA GLU A 89 -2.57 -9.27 -11.40
C GLU A 89 -2.56 -7.75 -11.29
N LEU A 90 -1.62 -7.24 -10.50
CA LEU A 90 -1.36 -5.81 -10.43
C LEU A 90 -0.66 -5.35 -11.71
N ASN A 91 -1.31 -4.44 -12.42
CA ASN A 91 -0.81 -3.83 -13.65
C ASN A 91 -0.76 -2.30 -13.49
N ASN A 92 -0.28 -1.61 -14.52
CA ASN A 92 -0.29 -0.14 -14.61
C ASN A 92 0.59 0.54 -13.54
N GLY A 93 1.83 0.09 -13.39
CA GLY A 93 2.81 0.73 -12.52
C GLY A 93 2.58 0.47 -11.02
N ARG A 94 1.90 -0.61 -10.64
CA ARG A 94 1.74 -1.00 -9.24
C ARG A 94 2.53 -2.26 -8.93
N LEU A 95 3.75 -2.09 -8.42
CA LEU A 95 4.72 -3.16 -8.19
C LEU A 95 4.95 -3.99 -9.46
N GLU A 96 4.87 -3.32 -10.62
CA GLU A 96 5.05 -3.93 -11.93
C GLU A 96 6.49 -4.35 -12.12
N LYS A 97 6.72 -5.64 -12.29
CA LYS A 97 8.05 -6.19 -12.57
C LYS A 97 8.30 -6.17 -14.06
N THR A 98 9.39 -5.56 -14.48
CA THR A 98 9.79 -5.46 -15.89
C THR A 98 11.31 -5.54 -16.01
N GLU A 99 11.80 -5.56 -17.23
CA GLU A 99 13.22 -5.49 -17.54
C GLU A 99 13.49 -4.30 -18.47
N ILE A 100 14.41 -3.43 -18.08
CA ILE A 100 14.80 -2.29 -18.90
C ILE A 100 16.27 -2.46 -19.27
N LYS A 101 16.53 -2.71 -20.55
CA LYS A 101 17.89 -2.93 -21.08
C LYS A 101 18.70 -4.00 -20.33
N GLY A 102 18.06 -5.11 -19.98
CA GLY A 102 18.67 -6.21 -19.23
C GLY A 102 18.74 -5.99 -17.72
N ILE A 103 18.16 -4.90 -17.19
CA ILE A 103 18.15 -4.60 -15.75
C ILE A 103 16.76 -4.92 -15.18
N PRO A 104 16.65 -5.87 -14.23
CA PRO A 104 15.41 -6.12 -13.52
C PRO A 104 14.92 -4.83 -12.85
N THR A 105 13.68 -4.45 -13.12
CA THR A 105 13.13 -3.16 -12.68
C THR A 105 11.74 -3.37 -12.10
N ILE A 106 11.47 -2.73 -10.96
CA ILE A 106 10.14 -2.66 -10.36
C ILE A 106 9.64 -1.23 -10.48
N ILE A 107 8.48 -1.06 -11.11
CA ILE A 107 7.81 0.23 -11.23
C ILE A 107 6.67 0.27 -10.23
N ASN A 108 6.66 1.31 -9.39
CA ASN A 108 5.56 1.51 -8.45
C ASN A 108 5.11 2.97 -8.39
N LEU A 109 3.80 3.17 -8.47
CA LEU A 109 3.16 4.47 -8.38
C LEU A 109 2.66 4.73 -6.96
N ALA A 110 3.14 5.81 -6.36
CA ALA A 110 2.62 6.33 -5.09
C ALA A 110 2.09 7.76 -5.29
N LYS A 111 0.94 8.07 -4.70
CA LYS A 111 0.27 9.38 -4.80
C LYS A 111 -0.01 10.02 -3.45
N ASN A 112 0.47 9.43 -2.39
CA ASN A 112 0.30 9.91 -1.02
C ASN A 112 1.36 9.27 -0.10
N PRO A 113 1.55 9.81 1.13
CA PRO A 113 2.57 9.31 2.06
C PRO A 113 2.39 7.84 2.40
N THR A 114 1.15 7.40 2.60
CA THR A 114 0.85 6.01 2.98
C THR A 114 1.31 5.02 1.90
N GLY A 115 0.97 5.29 0.64
CA GLY A 115 1.40 4.45 -0.49
C GLY A 115 2.92 4.45 -0.65
N ALA A 116 3.56 5.61 -0.53
CA ALA A 116 5.02 5.73 -0.60
C ALA A 116 5.70 4.95 0.55
N ASN A 117 5.22 5.08 1.79
CA ASN A 117 5.78 4.37 2.94
C ASN A 117 5.62 2.85 2.83
N VAL A 118 4.51 2.35 2.27
CA VAL A 118 4.33 0.93 1.97
C VAL A 118 5.34 0.46 0.92
N SER A 119 5.56 1.25 -0.14
CA SER A 119 6.54 0.95 -1.17
C SER A 119 7.96 0.86 -0.62
N LEU A 120 8.35 1.81 0.25
CA LEU A 120 9.65 1.80 0.91
C LEU A 120 9.82 0.61 1.86
N ARG A 121 8.75 0.17 2.53
CA ARG A 121 8.80 -1.04 3.36
C ARG A 121 9.06 -2.28 2.52
N ILE A 122 8.31 -2.48 1.42
CA ILE A 122 8.51 -3.60 0.50
C ILE A 122 9.94 -3.58 -0.07
N LEU A 123 10.45 -2.40 -0.40
CA LEU A 123 11.83 -2.22 -0.86
C LEU A 123 12.86 -2.64 0.18
N ASN A 124 12.62 -2.37 1.46
CA ASN A 124 13.52 -2.76 2.55
C ASN A 124 13.46 -4.26 2.88
N GLU A 125 12.36 -4.94 2.55
CA GLU A 125 12.22 -6.41 2.68
C GLU A 125 13.05 -7.16 1.63
N ASP A 126 13.44 -6.49 0.54
CA ASP A 126 14.32 -7.01 -0.49
C ASP A 126 15.79 -6.86 -0.04
N GLU A 127 16.53 -7.96 0.05
CA GLU A 127 17.92 -8.00 0.52
C GLU A 127 18.94 -7.65 -0.57
N ASP A 128 18.56 -7.63 -1.83
CA ASP A 128 19.46 -7.32 -2.94
C ASP A 128 19.88 -5.83 -2.95
N GLU A 129 21.10 -5.56 -3.43
CA GLU A 129 21.56 -4.19 -3.67
C GLU A 129 20.77 -3.56 -4.82
N LYS A 130 20.26 -2.36 -4.60
CA LYS A 130 19.36 -1.67 -5.56
C LYS A 130 19.68 -0.20 -5.74
N GLU A 131 19.24 0.34 -6.88
CA GLU A 131 19.20 1.77 -7.15
C GLU A 131 17.77 2.25 -7.20
N LEU A 132 17.50 3.44 -6.65
CA LEU A 132 16.17 4.03 -6.62
C LEU A 132 16.07 5.22 -7.55
N LEU A 133 15.03 5.25 -8.36
CA LEU A 133 14.65 6.42 -9.15
C LEU A 133 13.30 6.94 -8.65
N PHE A 134 13.29 8.13 -8.07
CA PHE A 134 12.08 8.86 -7.74
C PHE A 134 11.74 9.87 -8.83
N VAL A 135 10.56 9.74 -9.44
CA VAL A 135 10.04 10.69 -10.42
C VAL A 135 8.87 11.42 -9.78
N LEU A 136 9.03 12.71 -9.52
CA LEU A 136 8.01 13.57 -8.92
C LEU A 136 7.62 14.67 -9.89
N ASN A 137 6.33 14.73 -10.22
CA ASN A 137 5.76 15.76 -11.06
C ASN A 137 4.61 16.47 -10.35
N ASP A 138 4.29 17.69 -10.79
CA ASP A 138 3.17 18.52 -10.34
C ASP A 138 2.27 18.95 -11.49
N ASN A 139 2.19 18.14 -12.56
CA ASN A 139 1.24 18.38 -13.64
C ASN A 139 -0.20 18.13 -13.16
N ARG A 140 -1.16 18.60 -13.92
CA ARG A 140 -2.59 18.46 -13.60
C ARG A 140 -3.02 17.02 -13.26
N ALA A 141 -2.48 16.03 -13.97
CA ALA A 141 -2.78 14.61 -13.73
C ALA A 141 -2.10 14.05 -12.48
N ASP A 142 -0.98 14.65 -12.06
CA ASP A 142 -0.17 14.21 -10.92
C ASP A 142 -0.65 14.81 -9.59
N GLY A 143 -1.37 15.95 -9.67
CA GLY A 143 -1.72 16.79 -8.54
C GLY A 143 -0.69 17.91 -8.30
N PHE A 144 -1.17 19.13 -8.11
CA PHE A 144 -0.30 20.31 -7.95
C PHE A 144 0.41 20.36 -6.59
N ASP A 145 -0.23 19.80 -5.56
CA ASP A 145 0.34 19.78 -4.21
C ASP A 145 1.25 18.57 -4.02
N VAL A 146 2.53 18.84 -3.85
CA VAL A 146 3.56 17.84 -3.56
C VAL A 146 4.02 17.86 -2.10
N SER A 147 3.38 18.65 -1.23
CA SER A 147 3.77 18.76 0.18
C SER A 147 3.73 17.43 0.93
N TRP A 148 2.93 16.48 0.47
CA TRP A 148 2.82 15.15 1.03
C TRP A 148 4.13 14.36 1.07
N ILE A 149 5.15 14.74 0.26
CA ILE A 149 6.46 14.09 0.31
C ILE A 149 7.14 14.26 1.67
N TRP A 150 6.78 15.30 2.43
CA TRP A 150 7.36 15.56 3.75
C TRP A 150 6.90 14.57 4.82
N ASP A 151 5.79 13.87 4.58
CA ASP A 151 5.25 12.82 5.45
C ASP A 151 5.77 11.41 5.06
N ILE A 152 6.63 11.30 4.05
CA ILE A 152 7.29 10.04 3.70
C ILE A 152 8.43 9.78 4.67
N ASN A 153 8.50 8.56 5.18
CA ASN A 153 9.60 8.12 6.03
C ASN A 153 10.71 7.47 5.22
N PHE A 154 11.77 8.22 4.93
CA PHE A 154 12.97 7.71 4.26
C PHE A 154 14.02 7.17 5.22
N ASN A 155 13.78 7.23 6.53
CA ASN A 155 14.69 6.68 7.52
C ASN A 155 14.76 5.16 7.33
N ASN A 156 15.96 4.60 7.42
CA ASN A 156 16.18 3.17 7.32
C ASN A 156 16.05 2.54 5.92
N LEU A 157 16.40 3.24 4.87
CA LEU A 157 16.61 2.61 3.57
C LEU A 157 17.79 1.65 3.63
N THR A 158 17.55 0.37 3.32
CA THR A 158 18.57 -0.69 3.35
C THR A 158 18.97 -1.13 1.94
N ASN A 159 20.26 -1.49 1.78
CA ASN A 159 20.79 -2.01 0.51
C ASN A 159 20.57 -1.10 -0.70
N VAL A 160 20.52 0.22 -0.46
CA VAL A 160 20.36 1.24 -1.50
C VAL A 160 21.71 1.85 -1.83
N LYS A 161 22.22 1.55 -3.02
CA LYS A 161 23.52 2.05 -3.50
C LYS A 161 23.45 3.51 -3.97
N ARG A 162 22.35 3.88 -4.61
CA ARG A 162 22.17 5.20 -5.21
C ARG A 162 20.70 5.59 -5.25
N ILE A 163 20.43 6.87 -5.00
CA ILE A 163 19.12 7.47 -5.19
C ILE A 163 19.22 8.56 -6.26
N ILE A 164 18.34 8.51 -7.23
CA ILE A 164 18.22 9.47 -8.31
C ILE A 164 16.85 10.11 -8.21
N THR A 165 16.76 11.42 -8.37
CA THR A 165 15.49 12.15 -8.45
C THR A 165 15.31 12.76 -9.83
N SER A 166 14.08 12.73 -10.34
CA SER A 166 13.70 13.25 -11.66
C SER A 166 12.27 13.82 -11.64
N GLY A 167 11.85 14.39 -12.75
CA GLY A 167 10.54 15.03 -12.91
C GLY A 167 10.59 16.52 -12.67
N THR A 168 9.45 17.19 -12.78
CA THR A 168 9.32 18.65 -12.63
C THR A 168 9.69 19.13 -11.23
N ARG A 169 9.53 18.27 -10.22
CA ARG A 169 9.80 18.54 -8.80
C ARG A 169 10.97 17.68 -8.24
N ALA A 170 11.94 17.37 -9.12
CA ALA A 170 13.12 16.58 -8.75
C ALA A 170 13.89 17.15 -7.56
N TYR A 171 14.04 18.49 -7.51
CA TYR A 171 14.78 19.16 -6.44
C TYR A 171 14.07 19.09 -5.08
N ASP A 172 12.72 19.20 -5.07
CA ASP A 172 11.95 19.06 -3.83
C ASP A 172 12.14 17.65 -3.24
N MET A 173 12.07 16.62 -4.07
CA MET A 173 12.31 15.25 -3.64
C MET A 173 13.75 15.05 -3.16
N ALA A 174 14.74 15.62 -3.87
CA ALA A 174 16.14 15.54 -3.46
C ALA A 174 16.41 16.19 -2.10
N ILE A 175 15.82 17.37 -1.86
CA ILE A 175 15.90 18.06 -0.56
C ILE A 175 15.26 17.21 0.53
N ARG A 176 14.07 16.68 0.25
CA ARG A 176 13.34 15.85 1.22
C ARG A 176 14.14 14.61 1.62
N ILE A 177 14.73 13.90 0.66
CA ILE A 177 15.55 12.71 0.93
C ILE A 177 16.80 13.10 1.73
N LYS A 178 17.49 14.17 1.31
CA LYS A 178 18.71 14.65 1.98
C LYS A 178 18.47 15.06 3.44
N THR A 179 17.29 15.58 3.77
CA THR A 179 16.92 16.01 5.14
C THR A 179 16.48 14.86 6.03
N SER A 180 16.35 13.66 5.50
CA SER A 180 15.95 12.46 6.27
C SER A 180 17.16 11.69 6.84
N GLY A 181 18.38 12.06 6.47
CA GLY A 181 19.63 11.45 6.89
C GLY A 181 20.47 11.06 5.69
#